data_2c8d438fada1d4a7a98643ea1e8df782
#
_entry.id   2c8d438fada1d4a7a98643ea1e8df782
#
_cell.length_a   1.000
_cell.length_b   1.000
_cell.length_c   1.000
_cell.angle_alpha   90.00
_cell.angle_beta   90.00
_cell.angle_gamma   90.00
#
_symmetry.space_group_name_H-M   'P 1'
#
loop_
_entity.id
_entity.type
_entity.pdbx_description
1 polymer ?
#
loop_
_entity_poly.entity_id
_entity_poly.type
_entity_poly.pdbx_seq_one_letter_code
_entity_poly.pdbx_strand_id
1 'polypeptide(L)'
;MGSSRRHLTSGRQEPRYYLSLGDSLSTGVQPIGPEHLQFRTDEGYSDQLVALAHERLPGLRVVKLGYPGESTATMLDGSLFAYPQGNQLAEAASFLRSHRGEVAFVTLDIGFNDFPTRDLAGIAPGLEAVARNLPGILETLREAAGPDTPIVGMTIYDPFLADWVNGPDGQDLARTSVYQGVLPINAGLTAMYTAAGLGVADVEGAFATSDFETMVMLEGFGPVPLNVARIHEWTWAGSPPPLGPDPHANARGYRAIAEAFARVLLP
;
A
#
# COMPACT_ATOMS: atom_id res chain seq x y z
N MET A 1 18.66 39.20 -44.25
CA MET A 1 19.00 37.82 -43.83
C MET A 1 18.66 37.67 -42.36
N GLY A 2 17.44 37.19 -42.08
CA GLY A 2 16.94 37.01 -40.73
C GLY A 2 17.08 35.54 -40.34
N SER A 3 18.01 35.24 -39.42
CA SER A 3 18.18 33.90 -38.85
C SER A 3 17.09 33.63 -37.82
N SER A 4 16.09 32.84 -38.19
CA SER A 4 15.05 32.32 -37.27
C SER A 4 15.70 31.23 -36.41
N ARG A 5 16.05 31.55 -35.17
CA ARG A 5 16.41 30.54 -34.16
C ARG A 5 15.12 29.80 -33.78
N ARG A 6 14.97 28.58 -34.28
CA ARG A 6 14.00 27.61 -33.73
C ARG A 6 14.44 27.27 -32.33
N HIS A 7 13.68 27.72 -31.34
CA HIS A 7 13.72 27.16 -30.00
C HIS A 7 13.24 25.71 -30.11
N LEU A 8 14.15 24.77 -29.98
CA LEU A 8 13.84 23.38 -29.67
C LEU A 8 13.41 23.37 -28.23
N THR A 9 12.11 23.50 -28.00
CA THR A 9 11.50 23.03 -26.72
C THR A 9 11.73 21.53 -26.70
N SER A 10 12.60 21.05 -25.80
CA SER A 10 12.67 19.64 -25.46
C SER A 10 11.30 19.27 -24.89
N GLY A 11 10.44 18.67 -25.72
CA GLY A 11 9.12 18.21 -25.28
C GLY A 11 9.34 17.23 -24.16
N ARG A 12 8.99 17.60 -22.93
CA ARG A 12 8.81 16.63 -21.86
C ARG A 12 7.78 15.64 -22.38
N GLN A 13 8.16 14.37 -22.42
CA GLN A 13 7.24 13.30 -22.81
C GLN A 13 6.13 13.26 -21.76
N GLU A 14 4.86 13.24 -22.18
CA GLU A 14 3.75 13.17 -21.21
C GLU A 14 3.80 11.84 -20.44
N PRO A 15 3.60 11.86 -19.12
CA PRO A 15 3.58 10.65 -18.32
C PRO A 15 2.51 9.67 -18.82
N ARG A 16 2.89 8.42 -19.02
CA ARG A 16 2.00 7.35 -19.53
C ARG A 16 1.74 6.24 -18.51
N TYR A 17 2.65 6.10 -17.55
CA TYR A 17 2.64 4.96 -16.62
C TYR A 17 2.58 5.41 -15.18
N TYR A 18 1.87 4.61 -14.41
CA TYR A 18 1.91 4.56 -12.97
C TYR A 18 2.43 3.17 -12.58
N LEU A 19 3.49 3.09 -11.77
CA LEU A 19 4.07 1.83 -11.33
C LEU A 19 3.60 1.53 -9.90
N SER A 20 2.87 0.41 -9.71
CA SER A 20 2.38 -0.07 -8.42
C SER A 20 3.20 -1.27 -7.96
N LEU A 21 3.87 -1.13 -6.82
CA LEU A 21 4.78 -2.11 -6.23
C LEU A 21 4.27 -2.55 -4.87
N GLY A 22 4.69 -3.73 -4.44
CA GLY A 22 4.40 -4.23 -3.10
C GLY A 22 3.76 -5.61 -3.08
N ASP A 23 2.77 -5.78 -2.24
CA ASP A 23 2.16 -7.09 -1.98
C ASP A 23 0.74 -7.25 -2.58
N SER A 24 -0.14 -7.93 -1.87
CA SER A 24 -1.51 -8.21 -2.29
C SER A 24 -2.38 -6.96 -2.43
N LEU A 25 -2.13 -5.91 -1.64
CA LEU A 25 -2.91 -4.68 -1.72
C LEU A 25 -2.65 -3.93 -3.03
N SER A 26 -1.39 -3.91 -3.53
CA SER A 26 -1.05 -3.30 -4.82
C SER A 26 -1.74 -3.97 -6.00
N THR A 27 -2.10 -5.24 -5.85
CA THR A 27 -2.77 -6.02 -6.89
C THR A 27 -4.28 -6.12 -6.72
N GLY A 28 -4.83 -5.52 -5.65
CA GLY A 28 -6.27 -5.48 -5.41
C GLY A 28 -6.87 -6.83 -5.01
N VAL A 29 -6.15 -7.63 -4.21
CA VAL A 29 -6.63 -8.95 -3.78
C VAL A 29 -7.88 -8.83 -2.92
N GLN A 30 -8.88 -9.68 -3.21
CA GLN A 30 -10.11 -9.83 -2.42
C GLN A 30 -10.52 -11.32 -2.36
N PRO A 31 -11.18 -11.79 -1.28
CA PRO A 31 -11.62 -13.18 -1.11
C PRO A 31 -12.98 -13.43 -1.77
N ILE A 32 -13.15 -13.11 -3.05
CA ILE A 32 -14.45 -13.08 -3.76
C ILE A 32 -14.80 -14.36 -4.53
N GLY A 33 -13.98 -15.41 -4.43
CA GLY A 33 -14.21 -16.65 -5.13
C GLY A 33 -14.92 -17.73 -4.30
N PRO A 34 -15.44 -18.80 -4.94
CA PRO A 34 -15.82 -20.00 -4.22
C PRO A 34 -14.59 -20.55 -3.48
N GLU A 35 -14.78 -21.17 -2.33
CA GLU A 35 -13.71 -21.76 -1.53
C GLU A 35 -12.69 -20.75 -0.94
N HIS A 36 -13.07 -19.48 -0.71
CA HIS A 36 -12.22 -18.42 -0.15
C HIS A 36 -10.96 -18.12 -0.97
N LEU A 37 -10.95 -18.41 -2.25
CA LEU A 37 -9.81 -18.09 -3.07
C LEU A 37 -9.62 -16.58 -3.16
N GLN A 38 -8.44 -16.13 -2.82
CA GLN A 38 -8.02 -14.74 -2.97
C GLN A 38 -7.71 -14.49 -4.45
N PHE A 39 -8.39 -13.51 -5.04
CA PHE A 39 -8.20 -13.12 -6.44
C PHE A 39 -7.70 -11.70 -6.54
N ARG A 40 -6.82 -11.44 -7.50
CA ARG A 40 -6.51 -10.09 -7.96
C ARG A 40 -7.73 -9.51 -8.66
N THR A 41 -8.08 -8.27 -8.32
CA THR A 41 -9.23 -7.58 -8.93
C THR A 41 -8.79 -6.29 -9.61
N ASP A 42 -9.71 -5.69 -10.37
CA ASP A 42 -9.54 -4.34 -10.94
C ASP A 42 -10.18 -3.27 -10.04
N GLU A 43 -10.44 -3.60 -8.76
CA GLU A 43 -10.98 -2.70 -7.74
C GLU A 43 -9.94 -2.29 -6.69
N GLY A 44 -8.68 -2.68 -6.87
CA GLY A 44 -7.58 -2.35 -5.98
C GLY A 44 -7.31 -0.85 -5.89
N TYR A 45 -6.56 -0.43 -4.88
CA TYR A 45 -6.23 0.99 -4.73
C TYR A 45 -5.48 1.54 -5.95
N SER A 46 -4.69 0.72 -6.62
CA SER A 46 -3.95 1.10 -7.80
C SER A 46 -4.87 1.43 -8.99
N ASP A 47 -5.96 0.68 -9.18
CA ASP A 47 -6.95 0.97 -10.22
C ASP A 47 -7.76 2.22 -9.89
N GLN A 48 -8.17 2.34 -8.63
CA GLN A 48 -8.92 3.50 -8.15
C GLN A 48 -8.10 4.79 -8.18
N LEU A 49 -6.78 4.70 -7.95
CA LEU A 49 -5.88 5.86 -8.07
C LEU A 49 -5.77 6.34 -9.53
N VAL A 50 -5.76 5.43 -10.52
CA VAL A 50 -5.85 5.80 -11.94
C VAL A 50 -7.15 6.55 -12.23
N ALA A 51 -8.28 6.08 -11.67
CA ALA A 51 -9.56 6.77 -11.83
C ALA A 51 -9.55 8.16 -11.19
N LEU A 52 -8.94 8.33 -10.00
CA LEU A 52 -8.76 9.62 -9.35
C LEU A 52 -7.85 10.58 -10.12
N ALA A 53 -6.83 10.03 -10.78
CA ALA A 53 -5.87 10.82 -11.57
C ALA A 53 -6.38 11.21 -12.96
N HIS A 54 -7.50 10.64 -13.44
CA HIS A 54 -7.95 10.72 -14.83
C HIS A 54 -8.05 12.15 -15.39
N GLU A 55 -8.56 13.09 -14.61
CA GLU A 55 -8.71 14.48 -15.06
C GLU A 55 -7.36 15.20 -15.25
N ARG A 56 -6.36 14.86 -14.41
CA ARG A 56 -5.04 15.51 -14.43
C ARG A 56 -4.05 14.79 -15.35
N LEU A 57 -4.19 13.46 -15.46
CA LEU A 57 -3.31 12.57 -16.21
C LEU A 57 -4.14 11.66 -17.13
N PRO A 58 -4.80 12.22 -18.16
CA PRO A 58 -5.62 11.42 -19.07
C PRO A 58 -4.76 10.38 -19.81
N GLY A 59 -5.24 9.14 -19.86
CA GLY A 59 -4.52 8.05 -20.50
C GLY A 59 -3.44 7.38 -19.64
N LEU A 60 -3.33 7.74 -18.35
CA LEU A 60 -2.45 7.05 -17.40
C LEU A 60 -2.80 5.56 -17.31
N ARG A 61 -1.79 4.71 -17.38
CA ARG A 61 -1.91 3.25 -17.26
C ARG A 61 -1.14 2.73 -16.07
N VAL A 62 -1.78 1.95 -15.23
CA VAL A 62 -1.09 1.27 -14.13
C VAL A 62 -0.34 0.03 -14.64
N VAL A 63 0.89 -0.13 -14.15
CA VAL A 63 1.69 -1.35 -14.26
C VAL A 63 1.83 -1.92 -12.86
N LYS A 64 1.13 -3.02 -12.59
CA LYS A 64 1.12 -3.70 -11.29
C LYS A 64 2.22 -4.76 -11.28
N LEU A 65 3.31 -4.52 -10.57
CA LEU A 65 4.38 -5.50 -10.35
C LEU A 65 4.28 -6.20 -8.99
N GLY A 66 3.40 -5.74 -8.10
CA GLY A 66 3.22 -6.37 -6.80
C GLY A 66 2.79 -7.83 -6.88
N TYR A 67 3.05 -8.59 -5.82
CA TYR A 67 2.66 -9.99 -5.72
C TYR A 67 2.12 -10.32 -4.32
N PRO A 68 0.97 -11.05 -4.22
CA PRO A 68 0.40 -11.42 -2.93
C PRO A 68 1.40 -12.18 -2.05
N GLY A 69 1.55 -11.74 -0.78
CA GLY A 69 2.51 -12.33 0.15
C GLY A 69 3.92 -11.73 0.08
N GLU A 70 4.19 -10.78 -0.82
CA GLU A 70 5.52 -10.15 -0.93
C GLU A 70 5.93 -9.47 0.37
N SER A 71 7.12 -9.76 0.84
CA SER A 71 7.81 -9.10 1.96
C SER A 71 9.01 -8.30 1.45
N THR A 72 9.63 -7.51 2.32
CA THR A 72 10.87 -6.81 1.93
C THR A 72 11.99 -7.79 1.54
N ALA A 73 12.05 -8.96 2.16
CA ALA A 73 13.04 -9.98 1.83
C ALA A 73 12.77 -10.61 0.46
N THR A 74 11.52 -11.05 0.20
CA THR A 74 11.17 -11.70 -1.07
C THR A 74 11.22 -10.73 -2.25
N MET A 75 10.94 -9.44 -2.03
CA MET A 75 11.11 -8.37 -3.02
C MET A 75 12.57 -8.24 -3.50
N LEU A 76 13.54 -8.60 -2.63
CA LEU A 76 14.97 -8.57 -2.92
C LEU A 76 15.50 -9.88 -3.52
N ASP A 77 15.05 -11.04 -3.02
CA ASP A 77 15.61 -12.35 -3.40
C ASP A 77 14.79 -13.07 -4.48
N GLY A 78 13.53 -12.67 -4.74
CA GLY A 78 12.67 -13.27 -5.75
C GLY A 78 12.17 -14.67 -5.42
N SER A 79 12.27 -15.09 -4.14
CA SER A 79 11.90 -16.45 -3.72
C SER A 79 10.41 -16.75 -3.81
N LEU A 80 9.56 -15.71 -3.80
CA LEU A 80 8.10 -15.86 -3.83
C LEU A 80 7.55 -15.98 -5.26
N PHE A 81 8.09 -15.18 -6.19
CA PHE A 81 7.61 -15.12 -7.57
C PHE A 81 8.76 -14.90 -8.55
N ALA A 82 8.76 -15.66 -9.66
CA ALA A 82 9.80 -15.59 -10.69
C ALA A 82 9.55 -14.43 -11.65
N TYR A 83 10.08 -13.26 -11.33
CA TYR A 83 10.08 -12.11 -12.24
C TYR A 83 11.09 -12.30 -13.38
N PRO A 84 10.86 -11.71 -14.58
CA PRO A 84 11.82 -11.77 -15.68
C PRO A 84 13.22 -11.27 -15.32
N GLN A 85 13.32 -10.25 -14.44
CA GLN A 85 14.59 -9.71 -13.95
C GLN A 85 15.07 -10.37 -12.64
N GLY A 86 14.45 -11.48 -12.22
CA GLY A 86 14.80 -12.26 -11.03
C GLY A 86 13.94 -11.95 -9.80
N ASN A 87 13.68 -10.69 -9.50
CA ASN A 87 12.87 -10.27 -8.36
C ASN A 87 12.06 -9.00 -8.66
N GLN A 88 11.12 -8.64 -7.78
CA GLN A 88 10.25 -7.48 -7.99
C GLN A 88 11.03 -6.17 -8.09
N LEU A 89 12.04 -5.97 -7.23
CA LEU A 89 12.85 -4.76 -7.23
C LEU A 89 13.65 -4.59 -8.54
N ALA A 90 14.26 -5.66 -9.01
CA ALA A 90 15.02 -5.64 -10.27
C ALA A 90 14.11 -5.37 -11.48
N GLU A 91 12.90 -5.97 -11.49
CA GLU A 91 11.88 -5.72 -12.52
C GLU A 91 11.44 -4.26 -12.50
N ALA A 92 11.13 -3.71 -11.31
CA ALA A 92 10.75 -2.31 -11.14
C ALA A 92 11.86 -1.37 -11.60
N ALA A 93 13.10 -1.62 -11.20
CA ALA A 93 14.25 -0.80 -11.60
C ALA A 93 14.52 -0.86 -13.12
N SER A 94 14.35 -2.01 -13.74
CA SER A 94 14.45 -2.18 -15.21
C SER A 94 13.36 -1.40 -15.92
N PHE A 95 12.11 -1.49 -15.45
CA PHE A 95 10.98 -0.75 -16.00
C PHE A 95 11.21 0.77 -15.89
N LEU A 96 11.58 1.27 -14.69
CA LEU A 96 11.83 2.68 -14.45
C LEU A 96 12.92 3.27 -15.34
N ARG A 97 14.03 2.53 -15.55
CA ARG A 97 15.13 2.95 -16.42
C ARG A 97 14.70 2.99 -17.89
N SER A 98 13.93 2.00 -18.35
CA SER A 98 13.49 1.92 -19.75
C SER A 98 12.38 2.92 -20.11
N HIS A 99 11.61 3.40 -19.11
CA HIS A 99 10.52 4.37 -19.27
C HIS A 99 10.81 5.71 -18.57
N ARG A 100 12.09 6.10 -18.52
CA ARG A 100 12.48 7.35 -17.85
C ARG A 100 11.79 8.56 -18.49
N GLY A 101 11.11 9.35 -17.65
CA GLY A 101 10.32 10.50 -18.09
C GLY A 101 8.89 10.15 -18.56
N GLU A 102 8.53 8.87 -18.63
CA GLU A 102 7.18 8.40 -18.94
C GLU A 102 6.40 7.90 -17.71
N VAL A 103 7.07 7.69 -16.59
CA VAL A 103 6.43 7.27 -15.32
C VAL A 103 6.01 8.52 -14.55
N ALA A 104 4.70 8.66 -14.32
CA ALA A 104 4.12 9.77 -13.57
C ALA A 104 4.49 9.69 -12.09
N PHE A 105 4.36 8.51 -11.49
CA PHE A 105 4.66 8.23 -10.08
C PHE A 105 4.75 6.73 -9.81
N VAL A 106 5.28 6.41 -8.63
CA VAL A 106 5.38 5.04 -8.10
C VAL A 106 4.70 4.99 -6.74
N THR A 107 3.91 3.95 -6.48
CA THR A 107 3.41 3.62 -5.14
C THR A 107 4.05 2.34 -4.63
N LEU A 108 4.29 2.28 -3.31
CA LEU A 108 4.88 1.13 -2.65
C LEU A 108 4.09 0.79 -1.38
N ASP A 109 3.48 -0.38 -1.35
CA ASP A 109 2.89 -1.01 -0.17
C ASP A 109 3.67 -2.28 0.17
N ILE A 110 4.59 -2.18 1.09
CA ILE A 110 5.48 -3.28 1.48
C ILE A 110 5.73 -3.26 2.98
N GLY A 111 5.95 -4.41 3.56
CA GLY A 111 6.33 -4.54 4.97
C GLY A 111 5.32 -5.31 5.81
N PHE A 112 4.05 -5.41 5.41
CA PHE A 112 3.04 -6.17 6.16
C PHE A 112 3.41 -7.66 6.28
N ASN A 113 3.94 -8.26 5.24
CA ASN A 113 4.31 -9.68 5.22
C ASN A 113 5.69 -9.99 5.82
N ASP A 114 6.39 -8.99 6.35
CA ASP A 114 7.63 -9.18 7.11
C ASP A 114 7.37 -9.66 8.55
N PHE A 115 6.11 -9.59 9.01
CA PHE A 115 5.72 -10.02 10.36
C PHE A 115 5.33 -11.50 10.36
N PRO A 116 6.21 -12.41 10.87
CA PRO A 116 6.07 -13.85 10.68
C PRO A 116 4.91 -14.46 11.45
N THR A 117 4.45 -13.79 12.51
CA THR A 117 3.32 -14.21 13.34
C THR A 117 2.36 -13.05 13.56
N ARG A 118 1.08 -13.39 13.84
CA ARG A 118 0.03 -12.40 14.10
C ARG A 118 -0.05 -12.01 15.59
N ASP A 119 1.01 -12.23 16.34
CA ASP A 119 1.13 -11.88 17.75
C ASP A 119 2.29 -10.90 17.98
N LEU A 120 2.42 -10.40 19.21
CA LEU A 120 3.47 -9.45 19.57
C LEU A 120 4.89 -10.01 19.41
N ALA A 121 5.07 -11.34 19.41
CA ALA A 121 6.37 -11.96 19.26
C ALA A 121 6.93 -11.76 17.84
N GLY A 122 6.06 -11.62 16.83
CA GLY A 122 6.45 -11.34 15.45
C GLY A 122 6.86 -9.90 15.19
N ILE A 123 6.54 -8.94 16.07
CA ILE A 123 6.74 -7.51 15.80
C ILE A 123 8.23 -7.15 15.72
N ALA A 124 9.02 -7.51 16.71
CA ALA A 124 10.43 -7.16 16.71
C ALA A 124 11.21 -7.78 15.53
N PRO A 125 11.09 -9.09 15.23
CA PRO A 125 11.71 -9.69 14.05
C PRO A 125 11.26 -9.04 12.74
N GLY A 126 9.97 -8.70 12.60
CA GLY A 126 9.45 -8.01 11.42
C GLY A 126 10.04 -6.62 11.24
N LEU A 127 10.07 -5.82 12.30
CA LEU A 127 10.70 -4.49 12.28
C LEU A 127 12.19 -4.56 11.93
N GLU A 128 12.92 -5.56 12.45
CA GLU A 128 14.33 -5.78 12.10
C GLU A 128 14.50 -6.14 10.62
N ALA A 129 13.61 -6.98 10.07
CA ALA A 129 13.64 -7.34 8.65
C ALA A 129 13.38 -6.11 7.77
N VAL A 130 12.32 -5.35 8.06
CA VAL A 130 11.99 -4.11 7.34
C VAL A 130 13.14 -3.10 7.43
N ALA A 131 13.67 -2.86 8.64
CA ALA A 131 14.77 -1.91 8.84
C ALA A 131 16.06 -2.30 8.11
N ARG A 132 16.29 -3.58 7.93
CA ARG A 132 17.45 -4.11 7.19
C ARG A 132 17.30 -3.97 5.69
N ASN A 133 16.11 -4.23 5.16
CA ASN A 133 15.87 -4.41 3.73
C ASN A 133 15.35 -3.14 3.05
N LEU A 134 14.42 -2.43 3.68
CA LEU A 134 13.69 -1.31 3.06
C LEU A 134 14.59 -0.17 2.59
N PRO A 135 15.62 0.27 3.34
CA PRO A 135 16.49 1.35 2.87
C PRO A 135 17.15 1.07 1.51
N GLY A 136 17.67 -0.14 1.28
CA GLY A 136 18.27 -0.53 0.00
C GLY A 136 17.24 -0.62 -1.14
N ILE A 137 16.01 -1.04 -0.83
CA ILE A 137 14.89 -1.02 -1.78
C ILE A 137 14.61 0.42 -2.22
N LEU A 138 14.47 1.34 -1.26
CA LEU A 138 14.15 2.75 -1.54
C LEU A 138 15.26 3.45 -2.34
N GLU A 139 16.52 3.20 -2.00
CA GLU A 139 17.69 3.71 -2.73
C GLU A 139 17.66 3.24 -4.19
N THR A 140 17.49 1.93 -4.42
CA THR A 140 17.44 1.34 -5.77
C THR A 140 16.30 1.94 -6.60
N LEU A 141 15.10 2.08 -6.01
CA LEU A 141 13.95 2.68 -6.68
C LEU A 141 14.20 4.15 -7.01
N ARG A 142 14.78 4.93 -6.08
CA ARG A 142 15.09 6.35 -6.28
C ARG A 142 16.12 6.56 -7.39
N GLU A 143 17.18 5.75 -7.41
CA GLU A 143 18.19 5.79 -8.47
C GLU A 143 17.60 5.47 -9.85
N ALA A 144 16.75 4.42 -9.93
CA ALA A 144 16.13 3.99 -11.17
C ALA A 144 15.12 5.00 -11.71
N ALA A 145 14.28 5.56 -10.83
CA ALA A 145 13.24 6.53 -11.16
C ALA A 145 13.81 7.91 -11.52
N GLY A 146 14.93 8.28 -10.90
CA GLY A 146 15.50 9.62 -10.99
C GLY A 146 14.79 10.64 -10.07
N PRO A 147 15.31 11.87 -9.98
CA PRO A 147 14.86 12.86 -8.98
C PRO A 147 13.44 13.37 -9.22
N ASP A 148 12.99 13.40 -10.46
CA ASP A 148 11.73 14.04 -10.85
C ASP A 148 10.50 13.13 -10.72
N THR A 149 10.67 11.82 -10.57
CA THR A 149 9.55 10.86 -10.43
C THR A 149 9.16 10.72 -8.96
N PRO A 150 7.96 11.13 -8.55
CA PRO A 150 7.47 10.91 -7.20
C PRO A 150 7.38 9.42 -6.86
N ILE A 151 7.88 9.05 -5.69
CA ILE A 151 7.69 7.72 -5.10
C ILE A 151 7.02 7.94 -3.75
N VAL A 152 5.94 7.23 -3.50
CA VAL A 152 5.15 7.33 -2.25
C VAL A 152 5.00 5.94 -1.65
N GLY A 153 5.45 5.78 -0.40
CA GLY A 153 5.14 4.63 0.41
C GLY A 153 3.85 4.84 1.21
N MET A 154 3.32 3.81 1.85
CA MET A 154 2.15 3.96 2.71
C MET A 154 2.36 3.39 4.11
N THR A 155 1.61 3.91 5.08
CA THR A 155 1.38 3.28 6.38
C THR A 155 0.34 2.16 6.24
N ILE A 156 0.25 1.26 7.22
CA ILE A 156 -0.69 0.14 7.21
C ILE A 156 -1.86 0.38 8.16
N TYR A 157 -3.02 -0.21 7.84
CA TYR A 157 -4.16 -0.32 8.77
C TYR A 157 -4.07 -1.61 9.60
N ASP A 158 -4.89 -1.72 10.65
CA ASP A 158 -4.90 -2.88 11.55
C ASP A 158 -6.15 -3.76 11.35
N PRO A 159 -6.05 -4.91 10.67
CA PRO A 159 -7.20 -5.80 10.49
C PRO A 159 -7.66 -6.49 11.79
N PHE A 160 -6.82 -6.55 12.84
CA PHE A 160 -7.19 -7.18 14.13
C PHE A 160 -8.19 -6.35 14.93
N LEU A 161 -8.43 -5.10 14.54
CA LEU A 161 -9.54 -4.31 15.08
C LEU A 161 -10.91 -4.98 14.89
N ALA A 162 -11.04 -5.89 13.91
CA ALA A 162 -12.25 -6.69 13.72
C ALA A 162 -12.59 -7.57 14.93
N ASP A 163 -11.60 -7.98 15.73
CA ASP A 163 -11.82 -8.82 16.92
C ASP A 163 -12.52 -8.08 18.07
N TRP A 164 -12.60 -6.75 18.01
CA TRP A 164 -13.26 -5.93 19.02
C TRP A 164 -14.66 -6.42 19.42
N VAL A 165 -15.43 -6.87 18.46
CA VAL A 165 -16.82 -7.33 18.66
C VAL A 165 -16.93 -8.68 19.36
N ASN A 166 -15.82 -9.37 19.59
CA ASN A 166 -15.74 -10.66 20.26
C ASN A 166 -15.69 -10.55 21.81
N GLY A 167 -15.99 -9.36 22.37
CA GLY A 167 -16.02 -9.11 23.79
C GLY A 167 -14.70 -8.62 24.38
N PRO A 168 -14.53 -8.67 25.72
CA PRO A 168 -13.40 -8.03 26.40
C PRO A 168 -12.02 -8.47 25.89
N ASP A 169 -11.82 -9.77 25.69
CA ASP A 169 -10.55 -10.31 25.20
C ASP A 169 -10.23 -9.79 23.78
N GLY A 170 -11.25 -9.68 22.90
CA GLY A 170 -11.11 -9.10 21.57
C GLY A 170 -10.81 -7.60 21.62
N GLN A 171 -11.38 -6.87 22.58
CA GLN A 171 -11.08 -5.45 22.79
C GLN A 171 -9.66 -5.23 23.28
N ASP A 172 -9.16 -6.07 24.16
CA ASP A 172 -7.77 -6.02 24.64
C ASP A 172 -6.79 -6.38 23.52
N LEU A 173 -7.11 -7.39 22.70
CA LEU A 173 -6.33 -7.75 21.51
C LEU A 173 -6.25 -6.59 20.54
N ALA A 174 -7.39 -6.00 20.18
CA ALA A 174 -7.48 -4.87 19.25
C ALA A 174 -6.66 -3.65 19.73
N ARG A 175 -6.74 -3.29 21.03
CA ARG A 175 -5.91 -2.22 21.58
C ARG A 175 -4.43 -2.56 21.56
N THR A 176 -4.09 -3.80 21.91
CA THR A 176 -2.71 -4.27 21.96
C THR A 176 -2.08 -4.27 20.56
N SER A 177 -2.80 -4.77 19.54
CA SER A 177 -2.31 -4.79 18.17
C SER A 177 -2.05 -3.38 17.62
N VAL A 178 -2.90 -2.41 17.94
CA VAL A 178 -2.68 -1.02 17.54
C VAL A 178 -1.48 -0.43 18.26
N TYR A 179 -1.49 -0.37 19.60
CA TYR A 179 -0.51 0.40 20.36
C TYR A 179 0.87 -0.26 20.42
N GLN A 180 0.96 -1.58 20.44
CA GLN A 180 2.23 -2.31 20.52
C GLN A 180 2.67 -2.89 19.17
N GLY A 181 1.79 -2.90 18.15
CA GLY A 181 2.04 -3.42 16.82
C GLY A 181 2.05 -2.31 15.77
N VAL A 182 0.88 -1.97 15.26
CA VAL A 182 0.76 -1.15 14.03
C VAL A 182 1.33 0.27 14.18
N LEU A 183 1.12 0.96 15.30
CA LEU A 183 1.70 2.31 15.47
C LEU A 183 3.23 2.31 15.47
N PRO A 184 3.96 1.44 16.19
CA PRO A 184 5.41 1.34 16.04
C PRO A 184 5.88 0.98 14.62
N ILE A 185 5.16 0.08 13.93
CA ILE A 185 5.45 -0.29 12.53
C ILE A 185 5.32 0.94 11.63
N ASN A 186 4.21 1.66 11.71
CA ASN A 186 3.95 2.83 10.90
C ASN A 186 4.92 3.99 11.17
N ALA A 187 5.32 4.16 12.42
CA ALA A 187 6.36 5.13 12.77
C ALA A 187 7.70 4.76 12.11
N GLY A 188 8.08 3.48 12.12
CA GLY A 188 9.27 2.98 11.45
C GLY A 188 9.23 3.17 9.93
N LEU A 189 8.13 2.77 9.29
CA LEU A 189 7.91 2.94 7.84
C LEU A 189 7.99 4.42 7.45
N THR A 190 7.28 5.29 8.17
CA THR A 190 7.27 6.74 7.93
C THR A 190 8.66 7.35 8.04
N ALA A 191 9.42 6.96 9.06
CA ALA A 191 10.79 7.44 9.25
C ALA A 191 11.71 7.03 8.08
N MET A 192 11.63 5.78 7.62
CA MET A 192 12.45 5.28 6.51
C MET A 192 12.06 5.93 5.17
N TYR A 193 10.77 6.05 4.86
CA TYR A 193 10.32 6.76 3.66
C TYR A 193 10.77 8.22 3.64
N THR A 194 10.58 8.92 4.76
CA THR A 194 10.96 10.34 4.90
C THR A 194 12.48 10.52 4.78
N ALA A 195 13.27 9.65 5.41
CA ALA A 195 14.74 9.67 5.33
C ALA A 195 15.25 9.45 3.88
N ALA A 196 14.52 8.67 3.09
CA ALA A 196 14.82 8.45 1.67
C ALA A 196 14.24 9.54 0.74
N GLY A 197 13.60 10.58 1.30
CA GLY A 197 12.99 11.67 0.52
C GLY A 197 11.73 11.27 -0.24
N LEU A 198 11.04 10.23 0.21
CA LEU A 198 9.78 9.78 -0.36
C LEU A 198 8.58 10.42 0.34
N GLY A 199 7.45 10.52 -0.38
CA GLY A 199 6.16 10.84 0.23
C GLY A 199 5.59 9.66 1.02
N VAL A 200 4.66 9.95 1.94
CA VAL A 200 3.96 8.93 2.74
C VAL A 200 2.46 9.11 2.60
N ALA A 201 1.77 8.08 2.12
CA ALA A 201 0.32 8.00 2.12
C ALA A 201 -0.16 7.53 3.50
N ASP A 202 -0.90 8.38 4.20
CA ASP A 202 -1.40 8.13 5.55
C ASP A 202 -2.64 7.23 5.53
N VAL A 203 -2.42 5.93 5.38
CA VAL A 203 -3.48 4.91 5.43
C VAL A 203 -3.91 4.66 6.87
N GLU A 204 -3.00 4.74 7.85
CA GLU A 204 -3.31 4.69 9.27
C GLU A 204 -4.39 5.71 9.65
N GLY A 205 -4.17 6.97 9.31
CA GLY A 205 -5.12 8.04 9.54
C GLY A 205 -6.41 7.89 8.72
N ALA A 206 -6.31 7.42 7.46
CA ALA A 206 -7.48 7.15 6.63
C ALA A 206 -8.41 6.09 7.25
N PHE A 207 -7.87 5.09 7.92
CA PHE A 207 -8.63 4.07 8.64
C PHE A 207 -8.96 4.47 10.10
N ALA A 208 -8.51 5.64 10.56
CA ALA A 208 -8.61 6.09 11.95
C ALA A 208 -8.06 5.07 12.97
N THR A 209 -6.98 4.38 12.62
CA THR A 209 -6.49 3.17 13.30
C THR A 209 -6.36 3.32 14.82
N SER A 210 -6.03 4.50 15.32
CA SER A 210 -5.88 4.78 16.75
C SER A 210 -7.11 5.41 17.44
N ASP A 211 -8.22 5.64 16.69
CA ASP A 211 -9.41 6.29 17.23
C ASP A 211 -10.36 5.29 17.92
N PHE A 212 -10.10 5.06 19.21
CA PHE A 212 -10.98 4.28 20.09
C PHE A 212 -12.03 5.11 20.83
N GLU A 213 -12.06 6.44 20.64
CA GLU A 213 -12.91 7.36 21.39
C GLU A 213 -14.17 7.75 20.63
N THR A 214 -14.09 7.95 19.31
CA THR A 214 -15.24 8.29 18.48
C THR A 214 -16.14 7.07 18.31
N MET A 215 -17.32 7.11 18.94
CA MET A 215 -18.29 5.99 18.87
C MET A 215 -19.24 6.19 17.68
N VAL A 216 -19.42 5.13 16.89
CA VAL A 216 -20.35 5.07 15.76
C VAL A 216 -21.19 3.79 15.81
N MET A 217 -22.33 3.79 15.11
CA MET A 217 -23.18 2.60 15.02
C MET A 217 -22.66 1.67 13.93
N LEU A 218 -22.33 0.44 14.29
CA LEU A 218 -22.02 -0.65 13.35
C LEU A 218 -23.23 -1.58 13.27
N GLU A 219 -23.72 -1.82 12.06
CA GLU A 219 -24.88 -2.67 11.83
C GLU A 219 -24.65 -4.08 12.37
N GLY A 220 -25.61 -4.59 13.13
CA GLY A 220 -25.55 -5.92 13.78
C GLY A 220 -24.78 -5.96 15.11
N PHE A 221 -23.97 -4.92 15.46
CA PHE A 221 -23.13 -4.91 16.65
C PHE A 221 -23.44 -3.76 17.63
N GLY A 222 -24.10 -2.68 17.16
CA GLY A 222 -24.35 -1.51 17.99
C GLY A 222 -23.21 -0.49 17.99
N PRO A 223 -23.03 0.30 19.07
CA PRO A 223 -21.99 1.32 19.14
C PRO A 223 -20.60 0.70 19.32
N VAL A 224 -19.69 1.03 18.39
CA VAL A 224 -18.29 0.62 18.40
C VAL A 224 -17.38 1.82 18.11
N PRO A 225 -16.07 1.76 18.44
CA PRO A 225 -15.12 2.77 18.02
C PRO A 225 -15.04 2.93 16.49
N LEU A 226 -14.69 4.13 16.04
CA LEU A 226 -14.62 4.46 14.60
C LEU A 226 -13.64 3.57 13.82
N ASN A 227 -12.47 3.29 14.40
CA ASN A 227 -11.49 2.39 13.80
C ASN A 227 -12.06 0.98 13.58
N VAL A 228 -12.80 0.45 14.55
CA VAL A 228 -13.47 -0.86 14.46
C VAL A 228 -14.51 -0.85 13.35
N ALA A 229 -15.38 0.18 13.31
CA ALA A 229 -16.37 0.30 12.27
C ALA A 229 -15.75 0.35 10.88
N ARG A 230 -14.68 1.13 10.70
CA ARG A 230 -13.97 1.21 9.41
C ARG A 230 -13.38 -0.13 8.98
N ILE A 231 -12.78 -0.88 9.90
CA ILE A 231 -12.27 -2.21 9.55
C ILE A 231 -13.39 -3.16 9.14
N HIS A 232 -14.51 -3.20 9.86
CA HIS A 232 -15.66 -4.04 9.49
C HIS A 232 -16.29 -3.64 8.15
N GLU A 233 -16.38 -2.35 7.87
CA GLU A 233 -17.02 -1.85 6.65
C GLU A 233 -16.10 -1.80 5.42
N TRP A 234 -14.78 -1.67 5.62
CA TRP A 234 -13.81 -1.38 4.56
C TRP A 234 -12.87 -2.53 4.24
N THR A 235 -12.95 -3.60 5.02
CA THR A 235 -12.15 -4.81 4.81
C THR A 235 -13.02 -6.06 4.88
N TRP A 236 -12.42 -7.19 4.59
CA TRP A 236 -13.04 -8.50 4.77
C TRP A 236 -12.72 -9.12 6.14
N ALA A 237 -12.00 -8.40 7.03
CA ALA A 237 -11.59 -8.91 8.33
C ALA A 237 -12.77 -9.21 9.26
N GLY A 238 -13.84 -8.39 9.21
CA GLY A 238 -15.07 -8.60 9.96
C GLY A 238 -16.12 -9.45 9.25
N SER A 239 -15.83 -9.98 8.07
CA SER A 239 -16.79 -10.75 7.29
C SER A 239 -16.89 -12.20 7.79
N PRO A 240 -18.09 -12.79 7.78
CA PRO A 240 -18.24 -14.22 8.11
C PRO A 240 -17.75 -15.12 6.98
N PRO A 241 -17.48 -16.41 7.25
CA PRO A 241 -17.27 -17.39 6.19
C PRO A 241 -18.43 -17.39 5.16
N PRO A 242 -18.16 -17.58 3.90
CA PRO A 242 -16.89 -17.96 3.27
C PRO A 242 -15.94 -16.80 2.90
N LEU A 243 -16.31 -15.55 3.06
CA LEU A 243 -15.52 -14.39 2.62
C LEU A 243 -14.48 -13.91 3.64
N GLY A 244 -14.65 -14.28 4.89
CA GLY A 244 -13.75 -13.85 5.94
C GLY A 244 -13.61 -14.88 7.08
N PRO A 245 -12.84 -14.54 8.13
CA PRO A 245 -12.05 -13.30 8.24
C PRO A 245 -10.86 -13.28 7.27
N ASP A 246 -10.73 -12.18 6.50
CA ASP A 246 -9.63 -11.96 5.57
C ASP A 246 -9.10 -10.53 5.74
N PRO A 247 -7.78 -10.28 5.86
CA PRO A 247 -7.25 -8.96 6.20
C PRO A 247 -7.31 -7.94 5.06
N HIS A 248 -7.65 -8.35 3.83
CA HIS A 248 -7.63 -7.46 2.68
C HIS A 248 -8.76 -6.43 2.72
N ALA A 249 -8.49 -5.27 2.14
CA ALA A 249 -9.48 -4.24 1.91
C ALA A 249 -10.55 -4.72 0.89
N ASN A 250 -11.79 -4.27 1.07
CA ASN A 250 -12.81 -4.34 0.02
C ASN A 250 -12.76 -3.06 -0.86
N ALA A 251 -13.65 -2.92 -1.81
CA ALA A 251 -13.66 -1.78 -2.74
C ALA A 251 -13.69 -0.41 -2.01
N ARG A 252 -14.38 -0.30 -0.85
CA ARG A 252 -14.40 0.93 -0.03
C ARG A 252 -13.06 1.21 0.63
N GLY A 253 -12.44 0.17 1.22
CA GLY A 253 -11.12 0.30 1.84
C GLY A 253 -10.04 0.59 0.80
N TYR A 254 -10.06 -0.06 -0.34
CA TYR A 254 -9.17 0.27 -1.45
C TYR A 254 -9.36 1.71 -1.93
N ARG A 255 -10.59 2.23 -1.91
CA ARG A 255 -10.86 3.65 -2.21
C ARG A 255 -10.21 4.58 -1.20
N ALA A 256 -10.30 4.27 0.08
CA ALA A 256 -9.66 5.06 1.13
C ALA A 256 -8.13 5.06 1.00
N ILE A 257 -7.52 3.92 0.65
CA ILE A 257 -6.08 3.81 0.37
C ILE A 257 -5.73 4.66 -0.86
N ALA A 258 -6.48 4.56 -1.96
CA ALA A 258 -6.26 5.35 -3.17
C ALA A 258 -6.33 6.86 -2.89
N GLU A 259 -7.27 7.30 -2.06
CA GLU A 259 -7.41 8.70 -1.65
C GLU A 259 -6.27 9.18 -0.75
N ALA A 260 -5.69 8.28 0.09
CA ALA A 260 -4.50 8.59 0.86
C ALA A 260 -3.30 8.85 -0.04
N PHE A 261 -3.08 8.01 -1.05
CA PHE A 261 -2.06 8.24 -2.08
C PHE A 261 -2.34 9.50 -2.90
N ALA A 262 -3.59 9.72 -3.32
CA ALA A 262 -3.97 10.88 -4.14
C ALA A 262 -3.68 12.21 -3.45
N ARG A 263 -3.88 12.30 -2.12
CA ARG A 263 -3.54 13.50 -1.33
C ARG A 263 -2.08 13.90 -1.44
N VAL A 264 -1.18 12.95 -1.64
CA VAL A 264 0.27 13.20 -1.76
C VAL A 264 0.67 13.41 -3.22
N LEU A 265 0.09 12.64 -4.14
CA LEU A 265 0.49 12.59 -5.55
C LEU A 265 -0.23 13.59 -6.44
N LEU A 266 -1.45 13.99 -6.07
CA LEU A 266 -2.35 14.81 -6.87
C LEU A 266 -2.82 16.06 -6.09
N PRO A 267 -1.90 16.87 -5.52
CA PRO A 267 -2.23 18.04 -4.70
C PRO A 267 -2.94 19.16 -5.49
#